data_0171746ed59e98ac17b8322a126c3862
#
_entry.id   0171746ed59e98ac17b8322a126c3862
#
_cell.length_a   1.000
_cell.length_b   1.000
_cell.length_c   1.000
_cell.angle_alpha   90.00
_cell.angle_beta   90.00
_cell.angle_gamma   90.00
#
_symmetry.space_group_name_H-M   'P 1'
#
loop_
_entity.id
_entity.type
_entity.pdbx_description
1 polymer ?
#
loop_
_entity_poly.entity_id
_entity_poly.type
_entity_poly.pdbx_seq_one_letter_code
_entity_poly.pdbx_strand_id
1 'polypeptide(L)'
;MESTPTMQDHVRNAAPEQSATATRTASEQIVAEVGAWPGVVVDTGELGEVAFAVGRREIGHVHGDHAAHFSFPRRVWTELRADGRIEHHPVFPDATQGPAARRIASDADVRDVIELFRINYDRVTAARG
;
A
#
# COMPACT_ATOMS: atom_id res chain seq x y z
N MET A 1 -26.98 28.13 24.66
CA MET A 1 -26.70 28.16 24.71
C MET A 1 -26.01 27.75 24.60
N GLU A 2 -25.93 27.55 24.22
CA GLU A 2 -25.29 27.31 23.95
C GLU A 2 -24.62 26.88 23.66
N SER A 3 -24.71 26.86 23.52
CA SER A 3 -24.04 26.51 23.15
C SER A 3 -23.40 25.98 22.81
N THR A 4 -23.59 25.92 22.60
CA THR A 4 -22.91 25.47 22.18
C THR A 4 -22.33 24.90 21.86
N PRO A 5 -22.55 24.91 21.70
CA PRO A 5 -21.81 24.32 21.29
C PRO A 5 -21.20 23.91 21.00
N THR A 6 -21.42 23.88 20.93
CA THR A 6 -20.80 23.60 20.67
C THR A 6 -20.21 23.09 20.50
N MET A 7 -20.28 23.05 20.33
CA MET A 7 -19.76 22.71 20.04
C MET A 7 -19.32 22.11 19.95
N GLN A 8 -19.48 22.02 19.87
CA GLN A 8 -19.12 21.64 19.69
C GLN A 8 -18.84 21.17 19.44
N ASP A 9 -19.15 21.22 19.44
CA ASP A 9 -18.90 20.96 19.14
C ASP A 9 -18.54 20.63 18.82
N HIS A 10 -18.43 20.57 18.45
CA HIS A 10 -17.99 20.39 18.06
C HIS A 10 -17.52 20.08 17.82
N VAL A 11 -17.57 20.04 17.77
CA VAL A 11 -17.12 19.86 17.49
C VAL A 11 -16.83 19.28 17.34
N ARG A 12 -17.09 19.18 17.23
CA ARG A 12 -16.86 18.81 17.09
C ARG A 12 -16.72 18.46 16.60
N ASN A 13 -16.79 18.42 16.32
CA ASN A 13 -16.59 18.11 15.86
C ASN A 13 -16.15 17.97 15.16
N ALA A 14 -16.75 17.73 14.72
CA ALA A 14 -16.24 17.59 13.37
C ALA A 14 -14.85 17.01 13.30
N ALA A 15 -14.27 16.94 14.32
CA ALA A 15 -12.96 16.34 14.44
C ALA A 15 -12.97 14.82 14.34
N PRO A 16 -14.06 14.11 14.65
CA PRO A 16 -14.01 12.64 14.76
C PRO A 16 -13.53 11.91 13.51
N GLU A 17 -13.96 12.35 12.36
CA GLU A 17 -13.58 11.66 11.12
C GLU A 17 -12.10 11.79 10.83
N GLN A 18 -11.55 12.94 11.10
CA GLN A 18 -10.13 13.17 10.91
C GLN A 18 -9.33 12.32 11.88
N SER A 19 -9.83 12.20 13.10
CA SER A 19 -9.16 11.37 14.10
C SER A 19 -9.12 9.91 13.66
N ALA A 20 -10.22 9.39 13.13
CA ALA A 20 -10.27 8.02 12.66
C ALA A 20 -9.26 7.80 11.54
N THR A 21 -9.15 8.73 10.59
CA THR A 21 -8.19 8.63 9.51
C THR A 21 -6.78 8.68 10.05
N ALA A 22 -6.53 9.59 10.99
CA ALA A 22 -5.19 9.78 11.54
C ALA A 22 -4.72 8.57 12.35
N THR A 23 -5.65 7.73 12.83
CA THR A 23 -5.28 6.57 13.64
C THR A 23 -5.05 5.30 12.82
N ARG A 24 -5.29 5.35 11.51
CA ARG A 24 -5.04 4.17 10.67
C ARG A 24 -3.55 3.93 10.54
N THR A 25 -3.16 2.67 10.67
CA THR A 25 -1.78 2.27 10.41
C THR A 25 -1.51 2.31 8.92
N ALA A 26 -0.24 2.25 8.56
CA ALA A 26 0.16 2.19 7.15
C ALA A 26 -0.49 1.00 6.45
N SER A 27 -0.44 -0.17 7.09
CA SER A 27 -1.04 -1.37 6.53
C SER A 27 -2.54 -1.19 6.32
N GLU A 28 -3.23 -0.62 7.31
CA GLU A 28 -4.68 -0.39 7.19
C GLU A 28 -5.02 0.56 6.07
N GLN A 29 -4.23 1.60 5.87
CA GLN A 29 -4.46 2.54 4.77
C GLN A 29 -4.29 1.85 3.42
N ILE A 30 -3.26 1.03 3.29
CA ILE A 30 -2.99 0.31 2.05
C ILE A 30 -4.11 -0.69 1.77
N VAL A 31 -4.54 -1.43 2.79
CA VAL A 31 -5.65 -2.38 2.62
C VAL A 31 -6.92 -1.67 2.18
N ALA A 32 -7.21 -0.52 2.79
CA ALA A 32 -8.43 0.22 2.46
C ALA A 32 -8.43 0.68 1.00
N GLU A 33 -7.29 1.13 0.51
CA GLU A 33 -7.20 1.64 -0.86
C GLU A 33 -7.08 0.51 -1.88
N VAL A 34 -6.06 -0.31 -1.74
CA VAL A 34 -5.75 -1.34 -2.73
C VAL A 34 -6.82 -2.43 -2.72
N GLY A 35 -7.30 -2.78 -1.54
CA GLY A 35 -8.33 -3.80 -1.42
C GLY A 35 -9.65 -3.42 -2.06
N ALA A 36 -9.88 -2.14 -2.30
CA ALA A 36 -11.11 -1.66 -2.92
C ALA A 36 -11.06 -1.69 -4.45
N TRP A 37 -9.88 -1.89 -5.05
CA TRP A 37 -9.78 -1.92 -6.51
C TRP A 37 -10.50 -3.16 -7.06
N PRO A 38 -11.21 -3.03 -8.18
CA PRO A 38 -11.97 -4.16 -8.73
C PRO A 38 -11.11 -5.39 -8.95
N GLY A 39 -11.58 -6.52 -8.44
CA GLY A 39 -10.92 -7.80 -8.63
C GLY A 39 -9.81 -8.12 -7.65
N VAL A 40 -9.46 -7.18 -6.77
CA VAL A 40 -8.40 -7.44 -5.80
C VAL A 40 -8.94 -8.30 -4.66
N VAL A 41 -8.17 -9.34 -4.34
CA VAL A 41 -8.43 -10.22 -3.20
C VAL A 41 -7.32 -9.97 -2.18
N VAL A 42 -7.71 -9.78 -0.93
CA VAL A 42 -6.79 -9.52 0.17
C VAL A 42 -6.69 -10.78 1.03
N ASP A 43 -5.48 -11.22 1.33
CA ASP A 43 -5.26 -12.43 2.09
C ASP A 43 -4.22 -12.17 3.17
N THR A 44 -4.57 -12.44 4.43
CA THR A 44 -3.67 -12.23 5.55
C THR A 44 -3.00 -13.56 5.92
N GLY A 45 -1.67 -13.56 5.92
CA GLY A 45 -0.90 -14.75 6.24
C GLY A 45 -0.74 -14.95 7.74
N GLU A 46 -0.14 -16.09 8.09
CA GLU A 46 0.01 -16.49 9.49
C GLU A 46 0.93 -15.55 10.27
N LEU A 47 1.88 -14.94 9.58
CA LEU A 47 2.82 -14.02 10.24
C LEU A 47 2.35 -12.58 10.19
N GLY A 48 1.11 -12.36 9.76
CA GLY A 48 0.54 -11.02 9.73
C GLY A 48 0.79 -10.25 8.44
N GLU A 49 1.50 -10.86 7.48
CA GLU A 49 1.68 -10.22 6.20
C GLU A 49 0.34 -10.19 5.44
N VAL A 50 0.15 -9.16 4.63
CA VAL A 50 -1.09 -8.99 3.88
C VAL A 50 -0.77 -8.98 2.40
N ALA A 51 -1.26 -9.96 1.67
CA ALA A 51 -1.02 -10.09 0.24
C ALA A 51 -2.24 -9.63 -0.54
N PHE A 52 -1.97 -9.07 -1.70
CA PHE A 52 -3.02 -8.57 -2.60
C PHE A 52 -2.84 -9.25 -3.95
N ALA A 53 -3.92 -9.78 -4.50
CA ALA A 53 -3.85 -10.52 -5.76
C ALA A 53 -5.04 -10.19 -6.64
N VAL A 54 -4.82 -10.35 -7.95
CA VAL A 54 -5.89 -10.28 -8.94
C VAL A 54 -5.88 -11.63 -9.65
N GLY A 55 -6.96 -12.39 -9.49
CA GLY A 55 -6.97 -13.77 -9.91
C GLY A 55 -5.91 -14.54 -9.15
N ARG A 56 -4.99 -15.16 -9.86
CA ARG A 56 -3.91 -15.92 -9.24
C ARG A 56 -2.61 -15.14 -9.15
N ARG A 57 -2.62 -13.87 -9.59
CA ARG A 57 -1.41 -13.08 -9.67
C ARG A 57 -1.32 -12.14 -8.47
N GLU A 58 -0.33 -12.34 -7.65
CA GLU A 58 -0.07 -11.39 -6.56
C GLU A 58 0.47 -10.11 -7.15
N ILE A 59 -0.05 -8.96 -6.68
CA ILE A 59 0.43 -7.65 -7.10
C ILE A 59 1.38 -7.03 -6.07
N GLY A 60 1.47 -7.64 -4.90
CA GLY A 60 2.37 -7.21 -3.85
C GLY A 60 1.85 -7.63 -2.49
N HIS A 61 2.71 -7.47 -1.47
CA HIS A 61 2.26 -7.72 -0.09
C HIS A 61 2.98 -6.78 0.86
N VAL A 62 2.38 -6.55 2.02
CA VAL A 62 2.97 -5.68 3.04
C VAL A 62 3.36 -6.52 4.25
N HIS A 63 4.47 -6.15 4.87
CA HIS A 63 4.95 -6.74 6.11
C HIS A 63 4.77 -5.72 7.23
N GLY A 64 3.71 -5.86 8.00
CA GLY A 64 3.38 -4.90 9.05
C GLY A 64 3.21 -3.52 8.45
N ASP A 65 3.70 -2.52 9.16
CA ASP A 65 3.55 -1.13 8.74
C ASP A 65 4.85 -0.55 8.19
N HIS A 66 5.85 -1.38 7.95
CA HIS A 66 7.20 -0.90 7.71
C HIS A 66 7.74 -1.20 6.32
N ALA A 67 7.19 -2.16 5.62
CA ALA A 67 7.74 -2.56 4.33
C ALA A 67 6.68 -3.17 3.44
N ALA A 68 6.86 -2.97 2.13
CA ALA A 68 6.07 -3.65 1.11
C ALA A 68 7.03 -4.38 0.18
N HIS A 69 6.59 -5.51 -0.34
CA HIS A 69 7.37 -6.31 -1.27
C HIS A 69 6.58 -6.51 -2.54
N PHE A 70 7.30 -6.51 -3.65
CA PHE A 70 6.71 -6.59 -4.99
C PHE A 70 7.55 -7.52 -5.85
N SER A 71 7.03 -7.81 -7.04
CA SER A 71 7.82 -8.42 -8.09
C SER A 71 7.50 -7.66 -9.37
N PHE A 72 8.54 -7.16 -10.03
CA PHE A 72 8.37 -6.40 -11.26
C PHE A 72 9.22 -7.02 -12.37
N PRO A 73 8.75 -6.96 -13.62
CA PRO A 73 9.62 -7.37 -14.73
C PRO A 73 10.83 -6.45 -14.83
N ARG A 74 11.86 -6.92 -15.49
CA ARG A 74 13.16 -6.25 -15.51
C ARG A 74 13.05 -4.77 -15.85
N ARG A 75 12.32 -4.44 -16.90
CA ARG A 75 12.25 -3.06 -17.36
C ARG A 75 11.65 -2.14 -16.30
N VAL A 76 10.54 -2.57 -15.72
CA VAL A 76 9.87 -1.79 -14.67
C VAL A 76 10.77 -1.70 -13.45
N TRP A 77 11.37 -2.82 -13.06
CA TRP A 77 12.27 -2.88 -11.92
C TRP A 77 13.42 -1.87 -12.08
N THR A 78 14.03 -1.87 -13.26
CA THR A 78 15.17 -1.00 -13.54
C THR A 78 14.78 0.47 -13.46
N GLU A 79 13.65 0.83 -14.03
CA GLU A 79 13.17 2.21 -14.01
C GLU A 79 12.85 2.66 -12.58
N LEU A 80 12.14 1.81 -11.83
CA LEU A 80 11.78 2.16 -10.46
C LEU A 80 13.01 2.28 -9.56
N ARG A 81 14.00 1.40 -9.77
CA ARG A 81 15.22 1.46 -8.99
C ARG A 81 16.01 2.73 -9.30
N ALA A 82 16.10 3.10 -10.58
CA ALA A 82 16.80 4.30 -10.99
C ALA A 82 16.15 5.55 -10.40
N ASP A 83 14.83 5.52 -10.26
CA ASP A 83 14.08 6.64 -9.68
C ASP A 83 14.09 6.64 -8.15
N GLY A 84 14.73 5.65 -7.53
CA GLY A 84 14.77 5.56 -6.07
C GLY A 84 13.46 5.12 -5.44
N ARG A 85 12.57 4.52 -6.21
CA ARG A 85 11.24 4.16 -5.71
C ARG A 85 11.18 2.75 -5.14
N ILE A 86 12.17 1.91 -5.42
CA ILE A 86 12.27 0.58 -4.83
C ILE A 86 13.69 0.33 -4.37
N GLU A 87 13.84 -0.67 -3.51
CA GLU A 87 15.10 -1.11 -2.96
C GLU A 87 15.27 -2.60 -3.28
N HIS A 88 16.48 -3.11 -3.10
CA HIS A 88 16.68 -4.53 -3.25
C HIS A 88 15.93 -5.30 -2.17
N HIS A 89 15.35 -6.43 -2.55
CA HIS A 89 14.66 -7.30 -1.60
C HIS A 89 15.69 -7.90 -0.65
N PRO A 90 15.43 -7.90 0.65
CA PRO A 90 16.44 -8.38 1.62
C PRO A 90 16.83 -9.86 1.43
N VAL A 91 15.92 -10.67 0.92
CA VAL A 91 16.21 -12.09 0.67
C VAL A 91 16.91 -12.29 -0.67
N PHE A 92 16.76 -11.34 -1.60
CA PHE A 92 17.33 -11.43 -2.95
C PHE A 92 18.10 -10.14 -3.26
N PRO A 93 19.19 -9.88 -2.50
CA PRO A 93 19.86 -8.57 -2.61
C PRO A 93 20.55 -8.31 -3.95
N ASP A 94 20.81 -9.36 -4.71
CA ASP A 94 21.51 -9.22 -5.99
C ASP A 94 20.56 -9.24 -7.19
N ALA A 95 19.25 -9.39 -6.96
CA ALA A 95 18.29 -9.44 -8.06
C ALA A 95 18.18 -8.08 -8.73
N THR A 96 18.08 -8.08 -10.05
CA THR A 96 17.86 -6.87 -10.85
C THR A 96 16.54 -6.94 -11.61
N GLN A 97 15.72 -7.91 -11.29
CA GLN A 97 14.36 -8.06 -11.77
C GLN A 97 13.63 -8.97 -10.80
N GLY A 98 12.30 -8.92 -10.81
CA GLY A 98 11.49 -9.71 -9.90
C GLY A 98 11.44 -9.07 -8.53
N PRO A 99 11.99 -9.71 -7.50
CA PRO A 99 11.82 -9.22 -6.12
C PRO A 99 12.30 -7.80 -5.91
N ALA A 100 11.47 -7.01 -5.22
CA ALA A 100 11.77 -5.62 -4.90
C ALA A 100 11.13 -5.29 -3.56
N ALA A 101 11.70 -4.32 -2.85
CA ALA A 101 11.19 -3.88 -1.56
C ALA A 101 11.02 -2.37 -1.55
N ARG A 102 10.14 -1.91 -0.68
CA ARG A 102 9.97 -0.48 -0.42
C ARG A 102 9.71 -0.29 1.06
N ARG A 103 10.58 0.49 1.70
CA ARG A 103 10.39 0.83 3.11
C ARG A 103 9.25 1.83 3.27
N ILE A 104 8.54 1.72 4.36
CA ILE A 104 7.45 2.64 4.69
C ILE A 104 7.81 3.32 6.00
N ALA A 105 8.04 4.64 5.96
CA ALA A 105 8.40 5.42 7.13
C ALA A 105 7.56 6.68 7.28
N SER A 106 6.70 6.99 6.31
CA SER A 106 5.93 8.23 6.31
C SER A 106 4.65 8.05 5.51
N ASP A 107 3.76 9.02 5.63
CA ASP A 107 2.54 9.03 4.80
C ASP A 107 2.87 9.15 3.32
N ALA A 108 3.93 9.85 2.99
CA ALA A 108 4.37 9.94 1.59
C ALA A 108 4.78 8.57 1.08
N ASP A 109 5.43 7.76 1.92
CA ASP A 109 5.79 6.39 1.54
C ASP A 109 4.56 5.54 1.32
N VAL A 110 3.54 5.70 2.17
CA VAL A 110 2.28 4.96 2.00
C VAL A 110 1.69 5.25 0.63
N ARG A 111 1.63 6.52 0.26
CA ARG A 111 1.08 6.90 -1.05
C ARG A 111 1.90 6.32 -2.20
N ASP A 112 3.22 6.33 -2.07
CA ASP A 112 4.06 5.79 -3.12
C ASP A 112 3.91 4.26 -3.21
N VAL A 113 3.79 3.59 -2.09
CA VAL A 113 3.55 2.14 -2.08
C VAL A 113 2.23 1.82 -2.78
N ILE A 114 1.20 2.59 -2.53
CA ILE A 114 -0.08 2.40 -3.21
C ILE A 114 0.09 2.55 -4.73
N GLU A 115 0.90 3.52 -5.17
CA GLU A 115 1.18 3.69 -6.59
C GLU A 115 1.96 2.50 -7.16
N LEU A 116 2.88 1.94 -6.38
CA LEU A 116 3.62 0.75 -6.82
C LEU A 116 2.68 -0.44 -6.99
N PHE A 117 1.74 -0.62 -6.06
CA PHE A 117 0.69 -1.62 -6.23
C PHE A 117 -0.09 -1.36 -7.52
N ARG A 118 -0.39 -0.10 -7.81
CA ARG A 118 -1.17 0.25 -8.98
C ARG A 118 -0.44 -0.09 -10.27
N ILE A 119 0.87 0.07 -10.30
CA ILE A 119 1.68 -0.32 -11.47
C ILE A 119 1.45 -1.81 -11.76
N ASN A 120 1.55 -2.66 -10.75
CA ASN A 120 1.34 -4.09 -10.96
C ASN A 120 -0.12 -4.42 -11.24
N TYR A 121 -1.04 -3.73 -10.59
CA TYR A 121 -2.46 -3.93 -10.83
C TYR A 121 -2.79 -3.66 -12.31
N ASP A 122 -2.33 -2.52 -12.82
CA ASP A 122 -2.60 -2.15 -14.21
C ASP A 122 -1.97 -3.14 -15.17
N ARG A 123 -0.76 -3.61 -14.86
CA ARG A 123 -0.06 -4.55 -15.70
C ARG A 123 -0.78 -5.91 -15.76
N VAL A 124 -1.20 -6.39 -14.60
CA VAL A 124 -1.88 -7.69 -14.50
C VAL A 124 -3.26 -7.62 -15.15
N THR A 125 -4.00 -6.54 -14.92
CA THR A 125 -5.34 -6.40 -15.50
C THR A 125 -5.27 -6.20 -17.02
N ALA A 126 -4.27 -5.49 -17.51
CA ALA A 126 -4.08 -5.32 -18.94
C ALA A 126 -3.79 -6.67 -19.61
N ALA A 127 -2.97 -7.51 -18.95
CA ALA A 127 -2.64 -8.83 -19.48
C ALA A 127 -3.85 -9.75 -19.51
N ARG A 128 -4.80 -9.58 -18.58
CA ARG A 128 -6.00 -10.39 -18.52
C ARG A 128 -7.03 -9.98 -19.56
N GLY A 129 -7.02 -8.70 -19.89
CA GLY A 129 -7.95 -8.16 -20.89
C GLY A 129 -7.53 -8.47 -22.27
#